data_3909727fc8cdf08af8c776becb3590cc
#
_entry.id   3909727fc8cdf08af8c776becb3590cc
#
_cell.length_a   1.000
_cell.length_b   1.000
_cell.length_c   1.000
_cell.angle_alpha   90.00
_cell.angle_beta   90.00
_cell.angle_gamma   90.00
#
_symmetry.space_group_name_H-M   'P 1'
#
loop_
_entity.id
_entity.type
_entity.pdbx_description
1 polymer ?
#
loop_
_entity_poly.entity_id
_entity_poly.type
_entity_poly.pdbx_seq_one_letter_code
_entity_poly.pdbx_strand_id
1 'polypeptide(L)'
;MKGSRKIHVVCIGGGPAGLATALWCRDLGLEVSILERASTTGGQLGIIYNQITNYLGVETVDGAGLRDIFLKQLGDASECIWPGSEAVSINPHPLSVCLTTGELLGCDAIIIATGVRRRTLGVPGEKEFFERGVLRSGAGSRDEMAGKNVVIVGGGDAAVENALILSENARKVTLIHRRAQFTARADFVEQSATNSKIDFRLSSVVKEIIGQERVSGVAISSLDGDAEVVEADAVLVRVGWQPNSELVARDVDLDESGYIIADAEGRTSLASVYAIGDVRRPLSPTIAAAVGDAASAIKAIVAA
;
A
#
# COMPACT_ATOMS: atom_id res chain seq x y z
N MET A 1 11.69 4.95 -45.23
CA MET A 1 11.68 5.74 -43.98
C MET A 1 12.23 4.84 -42.88
N LYS A 2 13.37 5.16 -42.27
CA LYS A 2 13.87 4.43 -41.10
C LYS A 2 12.83 4.69 -39.98
N GLY A 3 12.14 3.63 -39.51
CA GLY A 3 11.25 3.75 -38.37
C GLY A 3 12.03 4.36 -37.19
N SER A 4 11.59 5.47 -36.64
CA SER A 4 12.15 6.01 -35.41
C SER A 4 11.99 4.92 -34.32
N ARG A 5 13.08 4.60 -33.64
CA ARG A 5 13.04 3.70 -32.49
C ARG A 5 12.00 4.26 -31.49
N LYS A 6 11.06 3.44 -31.11
CA LYS A 6 10.10 3.84 -30.08
C LYS A 6 10.80 3.96 -28.72
N ILE A 7 10.39 4.93 -27.94
CA ILE A 7 10.83 5.06 -26.54
C ILE A 7 10.28 3.86 -25.78
N HIS A 8 11.16 3.13 -25.08
CA HIS A 8 10.79 2.02 -24.21
C HIS A 8 10.80 2.46 -22.74
N VAL A 9 9.66 2.33 -22.09
CA VAL A 9 9.44 2.64 -20.67
C VAL A 9 9.35 1.33 -19.88
N VAL A 10 10.14 1.19 -18.81
CA VAL A 10 9.95 0.11 -17.83
C VAL A 10 9.31 0.70 -16.57
N CYS A 11 8.11 0.23 -16.24
CA CYS A 11 7.38 0.63 -15.03
C CYS A 11 7.42 -0.49 -13.99
N ILE A 12 7.83 -0.16 -12.77
CA ILE A 12 7.96 -1.10 -11.66
C ILE A 12 6.78 -0.94 -10.70
N GLY A 13 5.85 -1.89 -10.74
CA GLY A 13 4.61 -1.94 -9.99
C GLY A 13 3.36 -1.91 -10.87
N GLY A 14 2.52 -2.94 -10.76
CA GLY A 14 1.26 -3.12 -11.50
C GLY A 14 0.01 -2.64 -10.75
N GLY A 15 0.15 -1.64 -9.85
CA GLY A 15 -0.96 -0.96 -9.19
C GLY A 15 -1.67 0.05 -10.11
N PRO A 16 -2.62 0.86 -9.59
CA PRO A 16 -3.36 1.85 -10.40
C PRO A 16 -2.46 2.78 -11.23
N ALA A 17 -1.35 3.25 -10.65
CA ALA A 17 -0.37 4.10 -11.35
C ALA A 17 0.30 3.35 -12.52
N GLY A 18 0.74 2.10 -12.30
CA GLY A 18 1.36 1.28 -13.35
C GLY A 18 0.37 0.91 -14.45
N LEU A 19 -0.86 0.53 -14.12
CA LEU A 19 -1.90 0.25 -15.11
C LEU A 19 -2.23 1.50 -15.95
N ALA A 20 -2.29 2.68 -15.32
CA ALA A 20 -2.47 3.93 -16.04
C ALA A 20 -1.25 4.27 -16.92
N THR A 21 -0.02 3.90 -16.50
CA THR A 21 1.18 4.04 -17.33
C THR A 21 1.04 3.22 -18.62
N ALA A 22 0.57 1.98 -18.56
CA ALA A 22 0.33 1.16 -19.76
C ALA A 22 -0.66 1.82 -20.72
N LEU A 23 -1.76 2.38 -20.18
CA LEU A 23 -2.76 3.10 -20.95
C LEU A 23 -2.15 4.29 -21.70
N TRP A 24 -1.42 5.17 -21.01
CA TRP A 24 -0.84 6.36 -21.59
C TRP A 24 0.30 6.05 -22.58
N CYS A 25 1.11 5.03 -22.33
CA CYS A 25 2.11 4.57 -23.29
C CYS A 25 1.48 4.09 -24.59
N ARG A 26 0.41 3.28 -24.50
CA ARG A 26 -0.36 2.84 -25.67
C ARG A 26 -0.89 4.03 -26.48
N ASP A 27 -1.55 4.97 -25.81
CA ASP A 27 -2.19 6.11 -26.47
C ASP A 27 -1.18 7.06 -27.14
N LEU A 28 0.06 7.10 -26.65
CA LEU A 28 1.14 7.92 -27.22
C LEU A 28 2.12 7.11 -28.09
N GLY A 29 1.86 5.82 -28.31
CA GLY A 29 2.65 4.96 -29.19
C GLY A 29 4.05 4.60 -28.66
N LEU A 30 4.26 4.60 -27.33
CA LEU A 30 5.48 4.17 -26.69
C LEU A 30 5.45 2.64 -26.48
N GLU A 31 6.64 2.04 -26.35
CA GLU A 31 6.78 0.67 -25.81
C GLU A 31 6.82 0.72 -24.30
N VAL A 32 6.19 -0.26 -23.62
CA VAL A 32 6.17 -0.31 -22.16
C VAL A 32 6.24 -1.76 -21.67
N SER A 33 6.95 -1.96 -20.54
CA SER A 33 6.95 -3.19 -19.76
C SER A 33 6.56 -2.84 -18.33
N ILE A 34 5.45 -3.42 -17.84
CA ILE A 34 4.98 -3.25 -16.45
C ILE A 34 5.42 -4.47 -15.65
N LEU A 35 6.35 -4.28 -14.72
CA LEU A 35 6.86 -5.34 -13.86
C LEU A 35 6.01 -5.40 -12.57
N GLU A 36 5.39 -6.54 -12.30
CA GLU A 36 4.62 -6.77 -11.08
C GLU A 36 5.13 -8.03 -10.36
N ARG A 37 5.61 -7.87 -9.13
CA ARG A 37 6.17 -8.99 -8.34
C ARG A 37 5.12 -10.01 -7.91
N ALA A 38 3.86 -9.59 -7.74
CA ALA A 38 2.78 -10.49 -7.41
C ALA A 38 2.30 -11.26 -8.64
N SER A 39 1.66 -12.40 -8.43
CA SER A 39 1.04 -13.19 -9.50
C SER A 39 -0.19 -12.50 -10.12
N THR A 40 -0.71 -11.45 -9.48
CA THR A 40 -1.86 -10.66 -9.93
C THR A 40 -1.55 -9.16 -9.84
N THR A 41 -2.08 -8.40 -10.79
CA THR A 41 -1.97 -6.93 -10.83
C THR A 41 -3.02 -6.27 -9.96
N GLY A 42 -2.93 -4.93 -9.83
CA GLY A 42 -3.88 -4.09 -9.11
C GLY A 42 -3.31 -3.53 -7.81
N GLY A 43 -2.22 -4.07 -7.28
CA GLY A 43 -1.58 -3.58 -6.07
C GLY A 43 -2.58 -3.43 -4.92
N GLN A 44 -2.72 -2.23 -4.37
CA GLN A 44 -3.62 -1.95 -3.25
C GLN A 44 -5.12 -2.14 -3.57
N LEU A 45 -5.53 -2.16 -4.83
CA LEU A 45 -6.93 -2.48 -5.18
C LEU A 45 -7.32 -3.87 -4.64
N GLY A 46 -6.40 -4.83 -4.60
CA GLY A 46 -6.65 -6.17 -4.07
C GLY A 46 -6.98 -6.24 -2.57
N ILE A 47 -6.85 -5.15 -1.83
CA ILE A 47 -7.15 -5.08 -0.39
C ILE A 47 -8.25 -4.06 -0.03
N ILE A 48 -8.92 -3.49 -1.03
CA ILE A 48 -10.08 -2.60 -0.85
C ILE A 48 -11.34 -3.47 -0.96
N TYR A 49 -11.96 -3.78 0.18
CA TYR A 49 -13.15 -4.61 0.28
C TYR A 49 -14.45 -3.79 0.32
N ASN A 50 -14.37 -2.50 0.64
CA ASN A 50 -15.51 -1.60 0.65
C ASN A 50 -15.75 -1.02 -0.74
N GLN A 51 -16.98 -0.53 -0.97
CA GLN A 51 -17.33 0.20 -2.18
C GLN A 51 -16.46 1.45 -2.34
N ILE A 52 -15.91 1.63 -3.53
CA ILE A 52 -15.15 2.82 -3.91
C ILE A 52 -16.13 3.89 -4.38
N THR A 53 -16.26 4.96 -3.58
CA THR A 53 -17.21 6.06 -3.84
C THR A 53 -16.54 7.36 -4.30
N ASN A 54 -15.22 7.42 -4.27
CA ASN A 54 -14.42 8.62 -4.55
C ASN A 54 -13.60 8.53 -5.85
N TYR A 55 -13.96 7.62 -6.77
CA TYR A 55 -13.37 7.51 -8.11
C TYR A 55 -14.43 7.86 -9.16
N LEU A 56 -14.36 9.09 -9.68
CA LEU A 56 -15.36 9.63 -10.58
C LEU A 56 -15.40 8.85 -11.90
N GLY A 57 -16.60 8.60 -12.41
CA GLY A 57 -16.84 7.94 -13.70
C GLY A 57 -17.05 6.46 -13.64
N VAL A 58 -16.79 5.80 -12.50
CA VAL A 58 -17.00 4.36 -12.31
C VAL A 58 -17.61 4.10 -10.95
N GLU A 59 -18.70 3.33 -10.92
CA GLU A 59 -19.21 2.73 -9.69
C GLU A 59 -18.70 1.29 -9.60
N THR A 60 -18.08 0.95 -8.47
CA THR A 60 -17.59 -0.40 -8.20
C THR A 60 -18.11 -0.91 -6.86
N VAL A 61 -18.17 -2.23 -6.71
CA VAL A 61 -18.46 -2.84 -5.42
C VAL A 61 -17.24 -2.78 -4.53
N ASP A 62 -16.06 -3.08 -5.08
CA ASP A 62 -14.79 -3.12 -4.37
C ASP A 62 -13.58 -2.81 -5.29
N GLY A 63 -12.37 -2.94 -4.75
CA GLY A 63 -11.14 -2.70 -5.50
C GLY A 63 -10.87 -3.76 -6.57
N ALA A 64 -11.30 -5.00 -6.38
CA ALA A 64 -11.13 -6.06 -7.37
C ALA A 64 -11.94 -5.75 -8.62
N GLY A 65 -13.19 -5.31 -8.45
CA GLY A 65 -14.05 -4.86 -9.55
C GLY A 65 -13.45 -3.68 -10.33
N LEU A 66 -12.87 -2.70 -9.62
CA LEU A 66 -12.19 -1.57 -10.28
C LEU A 66 -10.94 -2.02 -11.04
N ARG A 67 -10.14 -2.94 -10.49
CA ARG A 67 -9.00 -3.54 -11.20
C ARG A 67 -9.45 -4.19 -12.52
N ASP A 68 -10.52 -4.97 -12.47
CA ASP A 68 -11.03 -5.67 -13.66
C ASP A 68 -11.53 -4.69 -14.73
N ILE A 69 -12.11 -3.57 -14.32
CA ILE A 69 -12.47 -2.46 -15.23
C ILE A 69 -11.21 -1.87 -15.87
N PHE A 70 -10.13 -1.61 -15.11
CA PHE A 70 -8.87 -1.10 -15.64
C PHE A 70 -8.26 -2.06 -16.67
N LEU A 71 -8.18 -3.36 -16.33
CA LEU A 71 -7.65 -4.39 -17.24
C LEU A 71 -8.50 -4.51 -18.52
N LYS A 72 -9.83 -4.45 -18.41
CA LYS A 72 -10.73 -4.44 -19.56
C LYS A 72 -10.49 -3.22 -20.46
N GLN A 73 -10.23 -2.03 -19.87
CA GLN A 73 -9.95 -0.82 -20.64
C GLN A 73 -8.59 -0.90 -21.35
N LEU A 74 -7.61 -1.56 -20.76
CA LEU A 74 -6.31 -1.80 -21.40
C LEU A 74 -6.45 -2.70 -22.64
N GLY A 75 -7.33 -3.71 -22.61
CA GLY A 75 -7.47 -4.66 -23.69
C GLY A 75 -6.12 -5.33 -24.04
N ASP A 76 -5.73 -5.35 -25.32
CA ASP A 76 -4.47 -5.94 -25.79
C ASP A 76 -3.22 -5.27 -25.17
N ALA A 77 -3.33 -4.01 -24.72
CA ALA A 77 -2.23 -3.36 -23.99
C ALA A 77 -1.91 -4.02 -22.64
N SER A 78 -2.76 -4.92 -22.14
CA SER A 78 -2.47 -5.72 -20.94
C SER A 78 -1.33 -6.74 -21.15
N GLU A 79 -0.97 -7.08 -22.39
CA GLU A 79 0.14 -7.97 -22.72
C GLU A 79 1.51 -7.41 -22.29
N CYS A 80 1.61 -6.08 -22.12
CA CYS A 80 2.83 -5.46 -21.59
C CYS A 80 3.04 -5.68 -20.08
N ILE A 81 2.07 -6.28 -19.38
CA ILE A 81 2.13 -6.52 -17.94
C ILE A 81 2.75 -7.90 -17.69
N TRP A 82 3.77 -7.94 -16.83
CA TRP A 82 4.54 -9.15 -16.48
C TRP A 82 4.31 -9.51 -15.01
N PRO A 83 3.24 -10.24 -14.67
CA PRO A 83 3.01 -10.72 -13.31
C PRO A 83 4.08 -11.73 -12.89
N GLY A 84 4.46 -11.75 -11.61
CA GLY A 84 5.52 -12.60 -11.08
C GLY A 84 6.94 -12.09 -11.41
N SER A 85 7.09 -10.91 -12.02
CA SER A 85 8.39 -10.34 -12.39
C SER A 85 8.80 -9.28 -11.37
N GLU A 86 9.77 -9.63 -10.52
CA GLU A 86 10.28 -8.74 -9.46
C GLU A 86 11.58 -8.07 -9.90
N ALA A 87 11.59 -6.73 -9.88
CA ALA A 87 12.76 -5.92 -10.04
C ALA A 87 13.57 -5.89 -8.73
N VAL A 88 14.89 -6.07 -8.82
CA VAL A 88 15.79 -6.10 -7.63
C VAL A 88 16.77 -4.93 -7.61
N SER A 89 17.06 -4.31 -8.75
CA SER A 89 17.89 -3.11 -8.83
C SER A 89 17.67 -2.38 -10.16
N ILE A 90 18.09 -1.12 -10.20
CA ILE A 90 18.24 -0.34 -11.44
C ILE A 90 19.70 -0.07 -11.70
N ASN A 91 20.07 0.06 -12.98
CA ASN A 91 21.38 0.54 -13.42
C ASN A 91 21.18 1.87 -14.14
N PRO A 92 21.82 2.95 -13.70
CA PRO A 92 21.72 4.25 -14.38
C PRO A 92 22.40 4.29 -15.75
N HIS A 93 23.48 3.53 -15.92
CA HIS A 93 24.32 3.59 -17.13
C HIS A 93 24.86 2.19 -17.53
N PRO A 94 24.37 1.55 -18.60
CA PRO A 94 23.20 1.92 -19.39
C PRO A 94 21.90 1.74 -18.58
N LEU A 95 20.91 2.61 -18.83
CA LEU A 95 19.65 2.58 -18.10
C LEU A 95 18.94 1.24 -18.28
N SER A 96 18.77 0.51 -17.18
CA SER A 96 18.18 -0.83 -17.21
C SER A 96 17.64 -1.23 -15.83
N VAL A 97 16.72 -2.19 -15.82
CA VAL A 97 16.15 -2.82 -14.62
C VAL A 97 16.62 -4.26 -14.56
N CYS A 98 17.15 -4.69 -13.41
CA CYS A 98 17.53 -6.07 -13.15
C CYS A 98 16.38 -6.82 -12.47
N LEU A 99 16.02 -7.99 -12.98
CA LEU A 99 15.02 -8.88 -12.39
C LEU A 99 15.66 -9.90 -11.44
N THR A 100 14.86 -10.52 -10.56
CA THR A 100 15.29 -11.65 -9.70
C THR A 100 15.88 -12.82 -10.51
N THR A 101 15.48 -12.98 -11.76
CA THR A 101 16.03 -13.99 -12.70
C THR A 101 17.46 -13.71 -13.16
N GLY A 102 17.99 -12.50 -12.92
CA GLY A 102 19.24 -12.01 -13.47
C GLY A 102 19.10 -11.36 -14.85
N GLU A 103 17.91 -11.35 -15.44
CA GLU A 103 17.64 -10.67 -16.70
C GLU A 103 17.76 -9.15 -16.53
N LEU A 104 18.36 -8.49 -17.56
CA LEU A 104 18.49 -7.03 -17.63
C LEU A 104 17.58 -6.48 -18.72
N LEU A 105 16.62 -5.64 -18.33
CA LEU A 105 15.74 -4.94 -19.26
C LEU A 105 16.26 -3.53 -19.52
N GLY A 106 16.88 -3.30 -20.69
CA GLY A 106 17.30 -1.97 -21.13
C GLY A 106 16.09 -1.11 -21.50
N CYS A 107 16.12 0.19 -21.15
CA CYS A 107 15.02 1.11 -21.41
C CYS A 107 15.51 2.56 -21.62
N ASP A 108 14.60 3.43 -22.06
CA ASP A 108 14.85 4.86 -22.22
C ASP A 108 14.37 5.66 -20.99
N ALA A 109 13.39 5.10 -20.24
CA ALA A 109 12.92 5.67 -18.98
C ALA A 109 12.46 4.57 -18.01
N ILE A 110 12.62 4.83 -16.69
CA ILE A 110 12.11 3.98 -15.60
C ILE A 110 11.05 4.75 -14.83
N ILE A 111 9.92 4.10 -14.55
CA ILE A 111 8.87 4.62 -13.68
C ILE A 111 8.78 3.74 -12.43
N ILE A 112 8.98 4.33 -11.26
CA ILE A 112 8.81 3.68 -9.97
C ILE A 112 7.36 3.91 -9.51
N ALA A 113 6.54 2.86 -9.59
CA ALA A 113 5.12 2.84 -9.23
C ALA A 113 4.83 1.78 -8.14
N THR A 114 5.82 1.50 -7.30
CA THR A 114 5.84 0.43 -6.29
C THR A 114 4.88 0.66 -5.12
N GLY A 115 4.37 1.88 -4.98
CA GLY A 115 3.38 2.26 -3.97
C GLY A 115 3.89 2.13 -2.53
N VAL A 116 2.98 1.77 -1.62
CA VAL A 116 3.25 1.65 -0.19
C VAL A 116 2.77 0.30 0.34
N ARG A 117 3.30 -0.11 1.49
CA ARG A 117 2.82 -1.26 2.27
C ARG A 117 2.49 -0.84 3.70
N ARG A 118 1.70 -1.65 4.40
CA ARG A 118 1.44 -1.46 5.82
C ARG A 118 2.75 -1.61 6.60
N ARG A 119 2.99 -0.68 7.55
CA ARG A 119 4.05 -0.85 8.54
C ARG A 119 3.71 -2.01 9.45
N THR A 120 4.71 -2.79 9.80
CA THR A 120 4.64 -3.84 10.83
C THR A 120 5.06 -3.27 12.18
N LEU A 121 4.69 -3.95 13.25
CA LEU A 121 5.20 -3.66 14.59
C LEU A 121 6.64 -4.14 14.76
N GLY A 122 7.01 -5.20 14.04
CA GLY A 122 8.32 -5.85 14.15
C GLY A 122 8.50 -6.63 15.46
N VAL A 123 7.41 -7.04 16.10
CA VAL A 123 7.43 -7.78 17.36
C VAL A 123 7.33 -9.29 17.14
N PRO A 124 7.78 -10.13 18.10
CA PRO A 124 7.56 -11.56 18.08
C PRO A 124 6.08 -11.91 17.89
N GLY A 125 5.79 -12.98 17.17
CA GLY A 125 4.43 -13.44 16.86
C GLY A 125 3.73 -12.73 15.71
N GLU A 126 4.12 -11.51 15.31
CA GLU A 126 3.40 -10.77 14.25
C GLU A 126 3.41 -11.50 12.91
N LYS A 127 4.58 -11.97 12.46
CA LYS A 127 4.72 -12.73 11.21
C LYS A 127 4.23 -14.17 11.37
N GLU A 128 4.51 -14.76 12.51
CA GLU A 128 4.15 -16.15 12.80
C GLU A 128 2.65 -16.39 12.73
N PHE A 129 1.86 -15.49 13.34
CA PHE A 129 0.40 -15.61 13.38
C PHE A 129 -0.32 -14.85 12.25
N PHE A 130 0.41 -14.44 11.20
CA PHE A 130 -0.22 -13.83 10.03
C PHE A 130 -1.24 -14.80 9.40
N GLU A 131 -2.48 -14.34 9.22
CA GLU A 131 -3.66 -15.14 8.83
C GLU A 131 -4.07 -16.24 9.83
N ARG A 132 -3.37 -16.36 10.96
CA ARG A 132 -3.75 -17.22 12.09
C ARG A 132 -4.15 -16.40 13.33
N GLY A 133 -4.80 -15.27 13.09
CA GLY A 133 -5.25 -14.30 14.09
C GLY A 133 -4.69 -12.91 13.86
N VAL A 134 -3.53 -12.72 13.21
CA VAL A 134 -3.12 -11.41 12.72
C VAL A 134 -3.81 -11.13 11.39
N LEU A 135 -4.67 -10.10 11.39
CA LEU A 135 -5.59 -9.80 10.30
C LEU A 135 -4.95 -8.92 9.23
N ARG A 136 -5.23 -9.21 7.97
CA ARG A 136 -4.87 -8.37 6.83
C ARG A 136 -5.78 -7.13 6.73
N SER A 137 -7.08 -7.28 6.94
CA SER A 137 -8.09 -6.23 6.81
C SER A 137 -9.15 -6.32 7.91
N GLY A 138 -9.55 -5.18 8.49
CA GLY A 138 -10.66 -5.14 9.42
C GLY A 138 -11.99 -5.32 8.70
N ALA A 139 -12.24 -4.53 7.66
CA ALA A 139 -13.48 -4.63 6.88
C ALA A 139 -13.66 -6.01 6.24
N GLY A 140 -12.59 -6.58 5.65
CA GLY A 140 -12.64 -7.91 5.05
C GLY A 140 -12.81 -9.06 6.05
N SER A 141 -12.48 -8.84 7.34
CA SER A 141 -12.60 -9.87 8.38
C SER A 141 -13.79 -9.62 9.32
N ARG A 142 -14.63 -8.61 9.07
CA ARG A 142 -15.68 -8.17 10.01
C ARG A 142 -16.58 -9.31 10.47
N ASP A 143 -17.06 -10.12 9.55
CA ASP A 143 -18.03 -11.17 9.87
C ASP A 143 -17.38 -12.35 10.62
N GLU A 144 -16.10 -12.62 10.35
CA GLU A 144 -15.32 -13.64 11.06
C GLU A 144 -15.01 -13.25 12.52
N MET A 145 -15.11 -11.96 12.85
CA MET A 145 -14.84 -11.46 14.21
C MET A 145 -16.05 -11.51 15.13
N ALA A 146 -17.18 -12.10 14.70
CA ALA A 146 -18.37 -12.23 15.51
C ALA A 146 -18.06 -12.95 16.84
N GLY A 147 -18.38 -12.28 17.95
CA GLY A 147 -18.20 -12.78 19.32
C GLY A 147 -16.75 -12.87 19.82
N LYS A 148 -15.75 -12.42 19.04
CA LYS A 148 -14.33 -12.47 19.38
C LYS A 148 -13.83 -11.22 20.08
N ASN A 149 -12.71 -11.37 20.82
CA ASN A 149 -11.92 -10.26 21.33
C ASN A 149 -10.91 -9.85 20.26
N VAL A 150 -10.93 -8.59 19.84
CA VAL A 150 -10.05 -8.07 18.81
C VAL A 150 -9.16 -6.97 19.39
N VAL A 151 -7.87 -7.07 19.16
CA VAL A 151 -6.92 -5.99 19.45
C VAL A 151 -6.60 -5.24 18.16
N ILE A 152 -6.65 -3.92 18.20
CA ILE A 152 -6.21 -3.05 17.11
C ILE A 152 -5.04 -2.21 17.60
N VAL A 153 -3.95 -2.17 16.85
CA VAL A 153 -2.77 -1.38 17.20
C VAL A 153 -2.63 -0.20 16.23
N GLY A 154 -2.74 1.02 16.78
CA GLY A 154 -2.65 2.26 16.02
C GLY A 154 -3.40 3.40 16.66
N GLY A 155 -3.37 4.60 16.06
CA GLY A 155 -4.02 5.77 16.64
C GLY A 155 -4.43 6.83 15.61
N GLY A 156 -4.33 6.53 14.32
CA GLY A 156 -4.85 7.36 13.24
C GLY A 156 -6.24 6.90 12.77
N ASP A 157 -6.79 7.58 11.77
CA ASP A 157 -8.13 7.32 11.21
C ASP A 157 -8.37 5.84 10.94
N ALA A 158 -7.46 5.19 10.24
CA ALA A 158 -7.60 3.79 9.89
C ALA A 158 -7.68 2.83 11.10
N ALA A 159 -7.08 3.18 12.25
CA ALA A 159 -7.16 2.37 13.45
C ALA A 159 -8.52 2.54 14.13
N VAL A 160 -8.95 3.78 14.32
CA VAL A 160 -10.21 4.12 15.01
C VAL A 160 -11.43 3.72 14.18
N GLU A 161 -11.40 3.97 12.86
CA GLU A 161 -12.45 3.52 11.93
C GLU A 161 -12.61 1.98 11.95
N ASN A 162 -11.49 1.24 11.90
CA ASN A 162 -11.57 -0.22 11.99
C ASN A 162 -12.07 -0.70 13.36
N ALA A 163 -11.81 0.05 14.44
CA ALA A 163 -12.38 -0.28 15.75
C ALA A 163 -13.91 -0.14 15.75
N LEU A 164 -14.44 0.90 15.11
CA LEU A 164 -15.89 1.07 14.94
C LEU A 164 -16.48 -0.06 14.08
N ILE A 165 -15.88 -0.35 12.91
CA ILE A 165 -16.35 -1.41 12.01
C ILE A 165 -16.36 -2.78 12.70
N LEU A 166 -15.28 -3.14 13.39
CA LEU A 166 -15.16 -4.45 14.01
C LEU A 166 -16.03 -4.58 15.27
N SER A 167 -16.29 -3.48 15.99
CA SER A 167 -17.15 -3.48 17.18
C SER A 167 -18.60 -3.84 16.87
N GLU A 168 -19.05 -3.74 15.62
CA GLU A 168 -20.40 -4.15 15.24
C GLU A 168 -20.64 -5.63 15.59
N ASN A 169 -19.70 -6.52 15.25
CA ASN A 169 -19.81 -7.96 15.39
C ASN A 169 -18.95 -8.53 16.52
N ALA A 170 -17.81 -7.93 16.83
CA ALA A 170 -16.91 -8.40 17.89
C ALA A 170 -17.57 -8.36 19.28
N ARG A 171 -17.10 -9.23 20.17
CA ARG A 171 -17.45 -9.18 21.60
C ARG A 171 -16.84 -7.94 22.26
N LYS A 172 -15.58 -7.68 21.97
CA LYS A 172 -14.79 -6.57 22.48
C LYS A 172 -13.70 -6.17 21.50
N VAL A 173 -13.43 -4.87 21.40
CA VAL A 173 -12.30 -4.31 20.66
C VAL A 173 -11.42 -3.54 21.62
N THR A 174 -10.12 -3.86 21.68
CA THR A 174 -9.15 -3.09 22.46
C THR A 174 -8.23 -2.34 21.52
N LEU A 175 -8.26 -1.01 21.57
CA LEU A 175 -7.44 -0.13 20.75
C LEU A 175 -6.19 0.27 21.53
N ILE A 176 -5.01 -0.15 21.06
CA ILE A 176 -3.71 0.11 21.69
C ILE A 176 -3.00 1.22 20.93
N HIS A 177 -2.60 2.29 21.64
CA HIS A 177 -1.87 3.41 21.06
C HIS A 177 -0.71 3.86 21.94
N ARG A 178 0.45 4.11 21.29
CA ARG A 178 1.69 4.50 21.97
C ARG A 178 1.69 5.91 22.55
N ARG A 179 0.77 6.78 22.13
CA ARG A 179 0.64 8.16 22.63
C ARG A 179 -0.56 8.29 23.58
N ALA A 180 -0.57 9.36 24.37
CA ALA A 180 -1.68 9.68 25.25
C ALA A 180 -2.95 10.13 24.53
N GLN A 181 -2.86 10.49 23.23
CA GLN A 181 -3.98 10.98 22.43
C GLN A 181 -3.93 10.36 21.03
N PHE A 182 -5.10 10.09 20.48
CA PHE A 182 -5.25 9.70 19.08
C PHE A 182 -4.93 10.85 18.14
N THR A 183 -4.50 10.51 16.92
CA THR A 183 -4.32 11.45 15.81
C THR A 183 -5.43 11.32 14.77
N ALA A 184 -6.41 10.48 15.04
CA ALA A 184 -7.61 10.30 14.24
C ALA A 184 -8.53 11.52 14.31
N ARG A 185 -9.43 11.65 13.34
CA ARG A 185 -10.46 12.67 13.31
C ARG A 185 -11.32 12.62 14.57
N ALA A 186 -11.72 13.81 15.04
CA ALA A 186 -12.46 13.95 16.31
C ALA A 186 -13.77 13.17 16.31
N ASP A 187 -14.51 13.18 15.18
CA ASP A 187 -15.78 12.45 15.05
C ASP A 187 -15.63 10.93 15.24
N PHE A 188 -14.55 10.34 14.72
CA PHE A 188 -14.25 8.91 14.95
C PHE A 188 -13.88 8.63 16.40
N VAL A 189 -13.09 9.50 17.02
CA VAL A 189 -12.69 9.35 18.43
C VAL A 189 -13.91 9.43 19.35
N GLU A 190 -14.81 10.40 19.14
CA GLU A 190 -16.03 10.56 19.90
C GLU A 190 -16.96 9.35 19.78
N GLN A 191 -17.19 8.87 18.55
CA GLN A 191 -17.99 7.66 18.32
C GLN A 191 -17.38 6.42 19.01
N SER A 192 -16.07 6.26 18.96
CA SER A 192 -15.40 5.14 19.61
C SER A 192 -15.43 5.24 21.13
N ALA A 193 -15.35 6.44 21.70
CA ALA A 193 -15.39 6.67 23.14
C ALA A 193 -16.79 6.40 23.75
N THR A 194 -17.85 6.53 22.97
CA THR A 194 -19.23 6.23 23.39
C THR A 194 -19.63 4.77 23.18
N ASN A 195 -18.80 3.98 22.49
CA ASN A 195 -19.08 2.58 22.18
C ASN A 195 -18.60 1.66 23.33
N SER A 196 -19.54 1.05 24.06
CA SER A 196 -19.27 0.18 25.22
C SER A 196 -18.44 -1.08 24.90
N LYS A 197 -18.31 -1.46 23.62
CA LYS A 197 -17.47 -2.59 23.20
C LYS A 197 -16.01 -2.20 22.93
N ILE A 198 -15.69 -0.88 22.93
CA ILE A 198 -14.34 -0.40 22.60
C ILE A 198 -13.64 0.07 23.87
N ASP A 199 -12.51 -0.57 24.20
CA ASP A 199 -11.59 -0.16 25.26
C ASP A 199 -10.32 0.46 24.68
N PHE A 200 -9.69 1.36 25.44
CA PHE A 200 -8.45 2.02 25.05
C PHE A 200 -7.29 1.63 25.98
N ARG A 201 -6.13 1.38 25.39
CA ARG A 201 -4.82 1.28 26.04
C ARG A 201 -3.92 2.34 25.43
N LEU A 202 -4.04 3.56 25.94
CA LEU A 202 -3.20 4.69 25.56
C LEU A 202 -1.84 4.61 26.25
N SER A 203 -0.85 5.37 25.75
CA SER A 203 0.53 5.36 26.26
C SER A 203 1.11 3.94 26.40
N SER A 204 0.71 3.03 25.53
CA SER A 204 1.06 1.61 25.59
C SER A 204 1.65 1.12 24.25
N VAL A 205 2.65 0.26 24.34
CA VAL A 205 3.31 -0.37 23.20
C VAL A 205 3.17 -1.87 23.26
N VAL A 206 2.94 -2.47 22.10
CA VAL A 206 2.93 -3.94 21.95
C VAL A 206 4.37 -4.44 22.00
N LYS A 207 4.60 -5.50 22.77
CA LYS A 207 5.89 -6.19 22.90
C LYS A 207 5.91 -7.52 22.18
N GLU A 208 4.78 -8.23 22.18
CA GLU A 208 4.66 -9.56 21.60
C GLU A 208 3.20 -9.86 21.27
N ILE A 209 2.95 -10.62 20.22
CA ILE A 209 1.66 -11.26 19.93
C ILE A 209 1.79 -12.71 20.34
N ILE A 210 0.96 -13.13 21.29
CA ILE A 210 1.06 -14.43 21.97
C ILE A 210 0.08 -15.43 21.35
N GLY A 211 0.51 -16.67 21.21
CA GLY A 211 -0.33 -17.76 20.75
C GLY A 211 0.39 -19.09 20.70
N GLN A 212 -0.29 -20.11 20.25
CA GLN A 212 0.27 -21.42 19.88
C GLN A 212 -0.03 -21.71 18.41
N GLU A 213 -1.20 -22.22 18.09
CA GLU A 213 -1.65 -22.41 16.71
C GLU A 213 -2.23 -21.10 16.12
N ARG A 214 -2.84 -20.29 16.95
CA ARG A 214 -3.47 -19.01 16.64
C ARG A 214 -3.18 -17.98 17.73
N VAL A 215 -3.47 -16.71 17.46
CA VAL A 215 -3.41 -15.65 18.47
C VAL A 215 -4.30 -15.98 19.65
N SER A 216 -3.78 -15.78 20.87
CA SER A 216 -4.51 -15.90 22.13
C SER A 216 -4.39 -14.65 23.01
N GLY A 217 -3.45 -13.75 22.70
CA GLY A 217 -3.25 -12.52 23.45
C GLY A 217 -2.19 -11.62 22.88
N VAL A 218 -2.06 -10.43 23.49
CA VAL A 218 -1.05 -9.44 23.14
C VAL A 218 -0.40 -8.93 24.43
N ALA A 219 0.91 -9.12 24.55
CA ALA A 219 1.68 -8.52 25.64
C ALA A 219 1.94 -7.04 25.31
N ILE A 220 1.57 -6.16 26.23
CA ILE A 220 1.81 -4.73 26.14
C ILE A 220 2.59 -4.22 27.33
N SER A 221 3.23 -3.08 27.17
CA SER A 221 3.84 -2.33 28.26
C SER A 221 3.38 -0.88 28.19
N SER A 222 2.93 -0.34 29.32
CA SER A 222 2.70 1.09 29.44
C SER A 222 4.03 1.86 29.39
N LEU A 223 3.99 3.17 29.15
CA LEU A 223 5.18 4.02 29.22
C LEU A 223 5.70 4.14 30.65
N ASP A 224 4.86 3.90 31.64
CA ASP A 224 5.22 3.90 33.09
C ASP A 224 5.86 2.57 33.53
N GLY A 225 5.95 1.59 32.60
CA GLY A 225 6.64 0.31 32.81
C GLY A 225 5.74 -0.86 33.21
N ASP A 226 4.45 -0.66 33.42
CA ASP A 226 3.52 -1.73 33.72
C ASP A 226 3.33 -2.66 32.52
N ALA A 227 3.44 -3.96 32.78
CA ALA A 227 3.23 -5.00 31.77
C ALA A 227 1.84 -5.63 31.95
N GLU A 228 1.11 -5.79 30.86
CA GLU A 228 -0.21 -6.40 30.79
C GLU A 228 -0.28 -7.38 29.62
N VAL A 229 -1.04 -8.45 29.78
CA VAL A 229 -1.45 -9.31 28.67
C VAL A 229 -2.93 -9.07 28.38
N VAL A 230 -3.21 -8.55 27.20
CA VAL A 230 -4.58 -8.34 26.72
C VAL A 230 -5.01 -9.60 25.97
N GLU A 231 -6.09 -10.25 26.44
CA GLU A 231 -6.69 -11.40 25.76
C GLU A 231 -7.20 -11.00 24.37
N ALA A 232 -6.86 -11.77 23.34
CA ALA A 232 -7.23 -11.48 21.96
C ALA A 232 -7.35 -12.76 21.13
N ASP A 233 -8.42 -12.88 20.37
CA ASP A 233 -8.58 -13.90 19.33
C ASP A 233 -8.00 -13.42 17.97
N ALA A 234 -7.88 -12.09 17.82
CA ALA A 234 -7.34 -11.48 16.61
C ALA A 234 -6.64 -10.14 16.88
N VAL A 235 -5.67 -9.82 16.04
CA VAL A 235 -4.89 -8.56 16.08
C VAL A 235 -4.91 -7.90 14.72
N LEU A 236 -5.22 -6.60 14.68
CA LEU A 236 -5.18 -5.78 13.47
C LEU A 236 -4.15 -4.66 13.63
N VAL A 237 -3.09 -4.67 12.84
CA VAL A 237 -2.03 -3.65 12.89
C VAL A 237 -2.36 -2.50 11.94
N ARG A 238 -2.44 -1.26 12.47
CA ARG A 238 -2.76 -0.02 11.75
C ARG A 238 -1.85 1.12 12.17
N VAL A 239 -0.52 0.88 12.07
CA VAL A 239 0.52 1.82 12.52
C VAL A 239 1.11 2.67 11.38
N GLY A 240 0.35 2.80 10.30
CA GLY A 240 0.69 3.64 9.15
C GLY A 240 1.22 2.86 7.94
N TRP A 241 1.77 3.63 7.00
CA TRP A 241 2.28 3.16 5.73
C TRP A 241 3.79 3.34 5.64
N GLN A 242 4.43 2.52 4.80
CA GLN A 242 5.83 2.62 4.44
C GLN A 242 5.95 2.54 2.91
N PRO A 243 6.67 3.46 2.27
CA PRO A 243 6.90 3.40 0.83
C PRO A 243 7.75 2.18 0.46
N ASN A 244 7.50 1.63 -0.73
CA ASN A 244 8.31 0.56 -1.30
C ASN A 244 9.41 1.18 -2.17
N SER A 245 10.31 1.93 -1.55
CA SER A 245 11.39 2.68 -2.20
C SER A 245 12.76 2.01 -2.10
N GLU A 246 12.86 0.87 -1.42
CA GLU A 246 14.13 0.20 -1.14
C GLU A 246 14.94 -0.10 -2.40
N LEU A 247 14.24 -0.45 -3.48
CA LEU A 247 14.84 -0.74 -4.78
C LEU A 247 15.75 0.37 -5.29
N VAL A 248 15.38 1.62 -5.05
CA VAL A 248 16.05 2.82 -5.59
C VAL A 248 16.61 3.74 -4.49
N ALA A 249 16.63 3.28 -3.24
CA ALA A 249 17.01 4.12 -2.09
C ALA A 249 18.45 4.66 -2.13
N ARG A 250 19.31 4.06 -2.96
CA ARG A 250 20.70 4.50 -3.15
C ARG A 250 20.89 5.38 -4.39
N ASP A 251 19.87 5.45 -5.24
CA ASP A 251 19.96 6.03 -6.58
C ASP A 251 19.18 7.35 -6.69
N VAL A 252 18.15 7.55 -5.83
CA VAL A 252 17.30 8.74 -5.82
C VAL A 252 17.16 9.33 -4.43
N ASP A 253 16.82 10.62 -4.35
CA ASP A 253 16.60 11.31 -3.09
C ASP A 253 15.28 10.85 -2.44
N LEU A 254 15.36 10.60 -1.12
CA LEU A 254 14.22 10.21 -0.28
C LEU A 254 13.96 11.26 0.79
N ASP A 255 12.70 11.40 1.23
CA ASP A 255 12.36 12.19 2.41
C ASP A 255 12.69 11.41 3.72
N GLU A 256 12.57 12.07 4.87
CA GLU A 256 12.82 11.49 6.19
C GLU A 256 11.96 10.26 6.52
N SER A 257 10.85 10.07 5.80
CA SER A 257 9.94 8.94 5.95
C SER A 257 10.20 7.82 4.93
N GLY A 258 11.17 8.03 4.02
CA GLY A 258 11.59 7.09 2.99
C GLY A 258 10.80 7.18 1.69
N TYR A 259 9.94 8.19 1.51
CA TYR A 259 9.24 8.41 0.23
C TYR A 259 10.19 9.04 -0.80
N ILE A 260 10.00 8.68 -2.07
CA ILE A 260 10.81 9.26 -3.16
C ILE A 260 10.43 10.73 -3.35
N ILE A 261 11.44 11.60 -3.36
CA ILE A 261 11.26 13.01 -3.70
C ILE A 261 11.16 13.13 -5.21
N ALA A 262 10.03 13.67 -5.69
CA ALA A 262 9.78 13.88 -7.11
C ALA A 262 9.00 15.20 -7.33
N ASP A 263 9.20 15.80 -8.50
CA ASP A 263 8.48 17.02 -8.92
C ASP A 263 7.01 16.72 -9.34
N ALA A 264 6.31 17.72 -9.84
CA ALA A 264 4.93 17.60 -10.29
C ALA A 264 4.75 16.63 -11.46
N GLU A 265 5.76 16.49 -12.31
CA GLU A 265 5.83 15.57 -13.43
C GLU A 265 6.35 14.18 -13.04
N GLY A 266 6.68 13.97 -11.78
CA GLY A 266 7.22 12.71 -11.28
C GLY A 266 8.73 12.54 -11.48
N ARG A 267 9.49 13.54 -11.95
CA ARG A 267 10.95 13.44 -12.12
C ARG A 267 11.62 13.32 -10.76
N THR A 268 12.55 12.38 -10.64
CA THR A 268 13.38 12.19 -9.44
C THR A 268 14.72 12.92 -9.60
N SER A 269 15.60 12.82 -8.60
CA SER A 269 16.98 13.33 -8.69
C SER A 269 17.84 12.56 -9.70
N LEU A 270 17.43 11.38 -10.15
CA LEU A 270 18.11 10.60 -11.18
C LEU A 270 17.46 10.81 -12.54
N ALA A 271 18.25 11.23 -13.55
CA ALA A 271 17.77 11.47 -14.89
C ALA A 271 17.10 10.23 -15.51
N SER A 272 15.99 10.42 -16.23
CA SER A 272 15.19 9.36 -16.86
C SER A 272 14.54 8.37 -15.88
N VAL A 273 14.55 8.66 -14.58
CA VAL A 273 13.85 7.90 -13.54
C VAL A 273 12.76 8.76 -12.92
N TYR A 274 11.55 8.23 -12.94
CA TYR A 274 10.34 8.90 -12.47
C TYR A 274 9.71 8.11 -11.31
N ALA A 275 9.01 8.79 -10.41
CA ALA A 275 8.23 8.17 -9.34
C ALA A 275 6.79 8.67 -9.39
N ILE A 276 5.81 7.76 -9.29
CA ILE A 276 4.38 8.08 -9.37
C ILE A 276 3.57 7.29 -8.35
N GLY A 277 2.40 7.81 -8.01
CA GLY A 277 1.51 7.21 -7.02
C GLY A 277 2.06 7.32 -5.60
N ASP A 278 1.62 6.42 -4.73
CA ASP A 278 1.83 6.53 -3.29
C ASP A 278 3.30 6.45 -2.84
N VAL A 279 4.22 5.94 -3.66
CA VAL A 279 5.65 5.86 -3.33
C VAL A 279 6.31 7.23 -3.18
N ARG A 280 5.74 8.29 -3.79
CA ARG A 280 6.21 9.69 -3.72
C ARG A 280 5.48 10.56 -2.68
N ARG A 281 4.71 9.97 -1.78
CA ARG A 281 3.92 10.67 -0.75
C ARG A 281 3.04 11.81 -1.33
N PRO A 282 2.02 11.50 -2.11
CA PRO A 282 1.12 12.51 -2.63
C PRO A 282 0.35 13.20 -1.49
N LEU A 283 -0.02 14.47 -1.67
CA LEU A 283 -0.86 15.21 -0.72
C LEU A 283 -2.20 14.48 -0.49
N SER A 284 -2.72 13.85 -1.53
CA SER A 284 -3.96 13.04 -1.50
C SER A 284 -3.66 11.65 -2.05
N PRO A 285 -3.34 10.66 -1.19
CA PRO A 285 -3.08 9.27 -1.62
C PRO A 285 -4.39 8.61 -2.03
N THR A 286 -4.76 8.76 -3.29
CA THR A 286 -6.01 8.24 -3.88
C THR A 286 -5.73 7.55 -5.20
N ILE A 287 -6.65 6.70 -5.63
CA ILE A 287 -6.59 6.04 -6.94
C ILE A 287 -6.53 7.09 -8.06
N ALA A 288 -7.34 8.16 -7.96
CA ALA A 288 -7.39 9.22 -8.95
C ALA A 288 -6.05 9.97 -9.07
N ALA A 289 -5.38 10.27 -7.95
CA ALA A 289 -4.05 10.89 -7.95
C ALA A 289 -3.02 9.99 -8.62
N ALA A 290 -3.00 8.69 -8.28
CA ALA A 290 -2.07 7.72 -8.86
C ALA A 290 -2.24 7.57 -10.38
N VAL A 291 -3.49 7.59 -10.88
CA VAL A 291 -3.80 7.58 -12.32
C VAL A 291 -3.37 8.88 -13.00
N GLY A 292 -3.60 10.03 -12.36
CA GLY A 292 -3.19 11.34 -12.86
C GLY A 292 -1.67 11.52 -12.95
N ASP A 293 -0.93 11.00 -11.96
CA ASP A 293 0.53 11.02 -11.94
C ASP A 293 1.12 10.31 -13.17
N ALA A 294 0.56 9.17 -13.58
CA ALA A 294 1.00 8.44 -14.76
C ALA A 294 0.89 9.29 -16.04
N ALA A 295 -0.23 10.03 -16.19
CA ALA A 295 -0.42 10.93 -17.32
C ALA A 295 0.68 12.00 -17.38
N SER A 296 0.98 12.63 -16.24
CA SER A 296 1.99 13.68 -16.12
C SER A 296 3.39 13.16 -16.44
N ALA A 297 3.77 12.00 -15.87
CA ALA A 297 5.08 11.39 -16.07
C ALA A 297 5.30 10.97 -17.54
N ILE A 298 4.33 10.31 -18.17
CA ILE A 298 4.47 9.89 -19.57
C ILE A 298 4.55 11.11 -20.51
N LYS A 299 3.78 12.17 -20.26
CA LYS A 299 3.92 13.42 -21.02
C LYS A 299 5.30 14.05 -20.85
N ALA A 300 5.87 14.02 -19.64
CA ALA A 300 7.21 14.52 -19.38
C ALA A 300 8.30 13.68 -20.09
N ILE A 301 8.14 12.36 -20.16
CA ILE A 301 9.05 11.46 -20.88
C ILE A 301 9.05 11.75 -22.39
N VAL A 302 7.88 11.99 -22.98
CA VAL A 302 7.75 12.31 -24.42
C VAL A 302 8.34 13.67 -24.77
N ALA A 303 8.32 14.62 -23.82
CA ALA A 303 8.81 15.98 -24.01
C ALA A 303 10.31 16.15 -23.75
N ALA A 304 11.00 15.14 -23.19
CA ALA A 304 12.42 15.16 -22.87
C ALA A 304 13.30 14.76 -24.07
#